data_4c5c43bfe29dd10c43b52c359a0ead07
#
_entry.id   4c5c43bfe29dd10c43b52c359a0ead07
#
_cell.length_a   1.000
_cell.length_b   1.000
_cell.length_c   1.000
_cell.angle_alpha   90.00
_cell.angle_beta   90.00
_cell.angle_gamma   90.00
#
_symmetry.space_group_name_H-M   'P 1'
#
loop_
_entity.id
_entity.type
_entity.pdbx_description
1 polymer ?
#
loop_
_entity_poly.entity_id
_entity_poly.type
_entity_poly.pdbx_seq_one_letter_code
_entity_poly.pdbx_strand_id
1 'polypeptide(L)'
;MPITEFAHLNGKSFVSSLDRDEQKSLGQFMTPPPIARFMAQRATTGIVADVISILEPASGAGVLAAAVVQELLHRDERPSRIELTLYEIDGRLKPYLRRLADRLRRSAKSLNVKLTCHIVIGDFLLSELSQSARPEFDICIANPPYFKLNKADLRAKAHAYAVYGQPNIYGLFQAACAGLVRPAGRWCFITPRSWLNGSYFAAVRRHLLHYLQIDAVHLFESRQAHFYEDAILQEAVIAWATAQPLHMAEITFSTSQGVLDLPNAELFAIPTASVIGTDEEMAIAIPIAAGANRESDDSGHVHDTLASLGLKVSTGPVVPFRSKEYILESSSRGSVPLLWMQHVKHAGISWPIQKKREHILSTAGSAWMLLRNTNYVVMRRFSPKEDARRVTAAPYLAGSLPGEFIGLENHLNYIHRPTGDLTRAETVGLSAFLNSSYVDAYFRAVAGSTQVNATELRKLRFPSLDSLRAIGDLLSDRPTLTEADRAVEQVLCLKMALSAV
;
A
#
# COMPACT_ATOMS: atom_id res chain seq x y z
N MET A 1 24.11 16.57 -23.34
CA MET A 1 22.97 16.33 -22.44
C MET A 1 22.49 14.90 -22.66
N PRO A 2 22.43 14.06 -21.62
CA PRO A 2 21.92 12.69 -21.69
C PRO A 2 20.48 12.64 -22.26
N ILE A 3 20.09 11.49 -22.81
CA ILE A 3 18.80 11.38 -23.51
C ILE A 3 17.64 11.38 -22.51
N THR A 4 17.85 10.76 -21.36
CA THR A 4 16.86 10.73 -20.27
C THR A 4 16.52 12.14 -19.77
N GLU A 5 17.54 13.00 -19.56
CA GLU A 5 17.33 14.40 -19.20
C GLU A 5 16.64 15.21 -20.27
N PHE A 6 16.96 14.94 -21.55
CA PHE A 6 16.26 15.57 -22.67
C PHE A 6 14.76 15.23 -22.68
N ALA A 7 14.40 13.96 -22.49
CA ALA A 7 13.00 13.53 -22.40
C ALA A 7 12.29 14.21 -21.21
N HIS A 8 12.95 14.27 -20.05
CA HIS A 8 12.41 14.90 -18.86
C HIS A 8 12.16 16.41 -19.05
N LEU A 9 13.11 17.15 -19.61
CA LEU A 9 12.94 18.58 -19.90
C LEU A 9 11.80 18.84 -20.87
N ASN A 10 11.65 18.00 -21.90
CA ASN A 10 10.50 18.05 -22.79
C ASN A 10 9.18 17.84 -22.04
N GLY A 11 9.13 16.86 -21.13
CA GLY A 11 7.97 16.62 -20.30
C GLY A 11 7.64 17.79 -19.38
N LYS A 12 8.64 18.38 -18.71
CA LYS A 12 8.47 19.59 -17.90
C LYS A 12 7.92 20.76 -18.71
N SER A 13 8.47 21.00 -19.88
CA SER A 13 8.00 22.06 -20.78
C SER A 13 6.54 21.87 -21.18
N PHE A 14 6.12 20.61 -21.40
CA PHE A 14 4.72 20.29 -21.68
C PHE A 14 3.84 20.51 -20.45
N VAL A 15 4.20 19.94 -19.30
CA VAL A 15 3.45 20.04 -18.05
C VAL A 15 3.28 21.48 -17.60
N SER A 16 4.30 22.34 -17.76
CA SER A 16 4.21 23.77 -17.41
C SER A 16 3.23 24.55 -18.31
N SER A 17 2.80 23.98 -19.43
CA SER A 17 1.76 24.56 -20.30
C SER A 17 0.33 24.14 -19.93
N LEU A 18 0.15 23.20 -19.00
CA LEU A 18 -1.14 22.71 -18.52
C LEU A 18 -1.57 23.43 -17.24
N ASP A 19 -2.87 23.55 -17.02
CA ASP A 19 -3.38 23.93 -15.71
C ASP A 19 -3.35 22.74 -14.73
N ARG A 20 -3.47 23.04 -13.42
CA ARG A 20 -3.38 22.02 -12.36
C ARG A 20 -4.51 20.99 -12.39
N ASP A 21 -5.69 21.36 -12.85
CA ASP A 21 -6.85 20.46 -12.88
C ASP A 21 -6.73 19.52 -14.07
N GLU A 22 -6.22 20.01 -15.18
CA GLU A 22 -5.90 19.21 -16.37
C GLU A 22 -4.80 18.18 -16.09
N GLN A 23 -3.70 18.58 -15.41
CA GLN A 23 -2.65 17.67 -14.92
C GLN A 23 -3.19 16.53 -14.07
N LYS A 24 -4.04 16.86 -13.08
CA LYS A 24 -4.63 15.87 -12.19
C LYS A 24 -5.58 14.92 -12.93
N SER A 25 -6.38 15.43 -13.87
CA SER A 25 -7.35 14.63 -14.62
C SER A 25 -6.70 13.59 -15.52
N LEU A 26 -5.53 13.91 -16.08
CA LEU A 26 -4.75 13.03 -16.93
C LEU A 26 -3.76 12.14 -16.15
N GLY A 27 -3.54 12.42 -14.87
CA GLY A 27 -2.57 11.70 -14.04
C GLY A 27 -1.13 11.84 -14.57
N GLN A 28 -0.82 12.95 -15.25
CA GLN A 28 0.46 13.18 -15.91
C GLN A 28 1.54 13.66 -14.93
N PHE A 29 2.31 12.71 -14.42
CA PHE A 29 3.43 12.95 -13.53
C PHE A 29 4.72 12.43 -14.15
N MET A 30 5.63 13.34 -14.47
CA MET A 30 6.88 13.00 -15.15
C MET A 30 7.86 12.33 -14.18
N THR A 31 8.33 11.15 -14.55
CA THR A 31 9.33 10.42 -13.75
C THR A 31 10.66 11.22 -13.73
N PRO A 32 11.22 11.52 -12.55
CA PRO A 32 12.53 12.13 -12.44
C PRO A 32 13.64 11.25 -13.05
N PRO A 33 14.64 11.84 -13.75
CA PRO A 33 15.70 11.06 -14.40
C PRO A 33 16.48 10.09 -13.50
N PRO A 34 16.78 10.39 -12.24
CA PRO A 34 17.44 9.42 -11.36
C PRO A 34 16.57 8.19 -11.09
N ILE A 35 15.25 8.36 -10.89
CA ILE A 35 14.31 7.25 -10.74
C ILE A 35 14.24 6.42 -12.03
N ALA A 36 14.14 7.08 -13.18
CA ALA A 36 14.10 6.40 -14.47
C ALA A 36 15.34 5.54 -14.72
N ARG A 37 16.54 6.07 -14.40
CA ARG A 37 17.81 5.33 -14.49
C ARG A 37 17.82 4.13 -13.52
N PHE A 38 17.44 4.34 -12.26
CA PHE A 38 17.37 3.29 -11.25
C PHE A 38 16.43 2.15 -11.68
N MET A 39 15.28 2.48 -12.25
CA MET A 39 14.35 1.50 -12.81
C MET A 39 14.97 0.76 -14.00
N ALA A 40 15.59 1.49 -14.93
CA ALA A 40 16.15 0.95 -16.16
C ALA A 40 17.34 0.02 -15.92
N GLN A 41 18.27 0.37 -15.02
CA GLN A 41 19.44 -0.44 -14.68
C GLN A 41 19.04 -1.88 -14.32
N ARG A 42 18.06 -2.04 -13.41
CA ARG A 42 17.62 -3.37 -13.00
C ARG A 42 16.72 -4.02 -14.06
N ALA A 43 15.87 -3.25 -14.76
CA ALA A 43 15.00 -3.78 -15.82
C ALA A 43 15.79 -4.31 -17.03
N THR A 44 17.00 -3.86 -17.23
CA THR A 44 17.86 -4.34 -18.32
C THR A 44 18.81 -5.46 -17.88
N THR A 45 19.02 -5.68 -16.58
CA THR A 45 19.95 -6.70 -16.06
C THR A 45 19.53 -8.10 -16.51
N GLY A 46 20.50 -8.87 -17.06
CA GLY A 46 20.26 -10.26 -17.51
C GLY A 46 19.47 -10.40 -18.81
N ILE A 47 19.08 -9.30 -19.46
CA ILE A 47 18.51 -9.36 -20.81
C ILE A 47 19.67 -9.46 -21.81
N VAL A 48 19.82 -10.64 -22.39
CA VAL A 48 20.84 -10.93 -23.41
C VAL A 48 20.12 -11.42 -24.67
N ALA A 49 19.92 -10.49 -25.61
CA ALA A 49 19.29 -10.80 -26.91
C ALA A 49 19.86 -9.86 -27.98
N ASP A 50 19.99 -10.35 -29.20
CA ASP A 50 20.43 -9.55 -30.35
C ASP A 50 19.38 -8.51 -30.77
N VAL A 51 18.12 -8.85 -30.61
CA VAL A 51 16.97 -7.94 -30.82
C VAL A 51 16.22 -7.80 -29.50
N ILE A 52 16.11 -6.59 -29.00
CA ILE A 52 15.40 -6.29 -27.74
C ILE A 52 14.15 -5.45 -28.02
N SER A 53 12.99 -5.98 -27.64
CA SER A 53 11.70 -5.32 -27.76
C SER A 53 11.25 -4.72 -26.43
N ILE A 54 10.86 -3.42 -26.44
CA ILE A 54 10.54 -2.62 -25.24
C ILE A 54 9.15 -2.05 -25.41
N LEU A 55 8.33 -2.16 -24.35
CA LEU A 55 7.02 -1.51 -24.23
C LEU A 55 7.02 -0.49 -23.08
N GLU A 56 6.60 0.74 -23.38
CA GLU A 56 6.18 1.73 -22.39
C GLU A 56 4.71 2.09 -22.66
N PRO A 57 3.74 1.54 -21.89
CA PRO A 57 2.32 1.60 -22.18
C PRO A 57 1.65 2.92 -21.77
N ALA A 58 2.35 3.77 -21.04
CA ALA A 58 1.91 5.11 -20.63
C ALA A 58 3.14 6.03 -20.63
N SER A 59 3.57 6.43 -21.83
CA SER A 59 4.93 6.93 -22.03
C SER A 59 5.14 8.38 -21.59
N GLY A 60 4.08 9.19 -21.52
CA GLY A 60 4.26 10.62 -21.29
C GLY A 60 5.25 11.19 -22.32
N ALA A 61 6.34 11.79 -21.81
CA ALA A 61 7.42 12.29 -22.66
C ALA A 61 8.49 11.22 -22.99
N GLY A 62 8.33 9.95 -22.58
CA GLY A 62 9.22 8.82 -22.89
C GLY A 62 10.48 8.75 -22.02
N VAL A 63 10.42 9.21 -20.80
CA VAL A 63 11.59 9.27 -19.90
C VAL A 63 12.10 7.88 -19.54
N LEU A 64 11.20 6.93 -19.24
CA LEU A 64 11.56 5.56 -18.89
C LEU A 64 12.15 4.81 -20.09
N ALA A 65 11.51 4.91 -21.26
CA ALA A 65 12.05 4.34 -22.50
C ALA A 65 13.42 4.90 -22.84
N ALA A 66 13.62 6.23 -22.66
CA ALA A 66 14.91 6.86 -22.87
C ALA A 66 15.99 6.28 -21.94
N ALA A 67 15.65 6.07 -20.66
CA ALA A 67 16.56 5.47 -19.70
C ALA A 67 16.92 4.02 -20.07
N VAL A 68 15.93 3.18 -20.43
CA VAL A 68 16.18 1.80 -20.85
C VAL A 68 17.07 1.74 -22.08
N VAL A 69 16.75 2.51 -23.12
CA VAL A 69 17.58 2.54 -24.34
C VAL A 69 18.99 3.03 -24.02
N GLN A 70 19.13 4.04 -23.19
CA GLN A 70 20.44 4.56 -22.80
C GLN A 70 21.27 3.48 -22.06
N GLU A 71 20.69 2.74 -21.12
CA GLU A 71 21.36 1.63 -20.43
C GLU A 71 21.82 0.53 -21.42
N LEU A 72 20.96 0.14 -22.35
CA LEU A 72 21.29 -0.88 -23.36
C LEU A 72 22.42 -0.41 -24.29
N LEU A 73 22.49 0.86 -24.63
CA LEU A 73 23.53 1.44 -25.49
C LEU A 73 24.87 1.62 -24.76
N HIS A 74 24.88 1.71 -23.44
CA HIS A 74 26.11 1.83 -22.64
C HIS A 74 26.78 0.51 -22.30
N ARG A 75 26.16 -0.63 -22.63
CA ARG A 75 26.74 -1.98 -22.41
C ARG A 75 27.96 -2.23 -23.31
N ASP A 76 28.84 -3.08 -22.85
CA ASP A 76 29.93 -3.59 -23.69
C ASP A 76 29.35 -4.48 -24.81
N GLU A 77 28.45 -5.40 -24.46
CA GLU A 77 27.69 -6.21 -25.43
C GLU A 77 26.34 -5.57 -25.71
N ARG A 78 26.24 -4.88 -26.85
CA ARG A 78 25.02 -4.18 -27.29
C ARG A 78 24.18 -5.08 -28.18
N PRO A 79 22.83 -4.94 -28.14
CA PRO A 79 21.97 -5.59 -29.11
C PRO A 79 22.23 -5.00 -30.50
N SER A 80 22.03 -5.79 -31.55
CA SER A 80 22.09 -5.26 -32.93
C SER A 80 20.86 -4.40 -33.25
N ARG A 81 19.73 -4.68 -32.59
CA ARG A 81 18.46 -3.97 -32.80
C ARG A 81 17.70 -3.74 -31.51
N ILE A 82 17.09 -2.55 -31.43
CA ILE A 82 16.11 -2.20 -30.38
C ILE A 82 14.78 -1.83 -31.06
N GLU A 83 13.69 -2.46 -30.63
CA GLU A 83 12.33 -2.19 -31.06
C GLU A 83 11.55 -1.57 -29.91
N LEU A 84 11.19 -0.28 -30.04
CA LEU A 84 10.55 0.49 -28.98
C LEU A 84 9.09 0.76 -29.38
N THR A 85 8.16 0.41 -28.50
CA THR A 85 6.72 0.71 -28.63
C THR A 85 6.29 1.61 -27.47
N LEU A 86 5.76 2.79 -27.83
CA LEU A 86 5.31 3.82 -26.89
C LEU A 86 3.81 4.06 -27.09
N TYR A 87 3.02 3.88 -26.04
CA TYR A 87 1.62 4.30 -26.01
C TYR A 87 1.48 5.59 -25.19
N GLU A 88 0.70 6.52 -25.70
CA GLU A 88 0.36 7.77 -25.01
C GLU A 88 -1.07 8.19 -25.38
N ILE A 89 -1.89 8.49 -24.37
CA ILE A 89 -3.28 8.89 -24.60
C ILE A 89 -3.40 10.34 -25.05
N ASP A 90 -2.48 11.20 -24.60
CA ASP A 90 -2.50 12.63 -24.94
C ASP A 90 -1.76 12.90 -26.26
N GLY A 91 -2.52 13.17 -27.30
CA GLY A 91 -1.98 13.46 -28.63
C GLY A 91 -1.04 14.67 -28.70
N ARG A 92 -1.10 15.59 -27.72
CA ARG A 92 -0.23 16.76 -27.64
C ARG A 92 1.22 16.38 -27.34
N LEU A 93 1.46 15.21 -26.76
CA LEU A 93 2.80 14.68 -26.50
C LEU A 93 3.48 14.06 -27.74
N LYS A 94 2.72 13.79 -28.80
CA LYS A 94 3.25 13.17 -30.03
C LYS A 94 4.46 13.89 -30.63
N PRO A 95 4.53 15.24 -30.73
CA PRO A 95 5.71 15.95 -31.23
C PRO A 95 6.95 15.76 -30.35
N TYR A 96 6.76 15.66 -29.03
CA TYR A 96 7.85 15.43 -28.07
C TYR A 96 8.42 14.01 -28.22
N LEU A 97 7.54 13.01 -28.31
CA LEU A 97 7.93 11.61 -28.53
C LEU A 97 8.63 11.40 -29.88
N ARG A 98 8.21 12.10 -30.94
CA ARG A 98 8.93 12.07 -32.23
C ARG A 98 10.34 12.62 -32.13
N ARG A 99 10.51 13.78 -31.47
CA ARG A 99 11.84 14.37 -31.23
C ARG A 99 12.74 13.45 -30.40
N LEU A 100 12.17 12.78 -29.37
CA LEU A 100 12.87 11.79 -28.60
C LEU A 100 13.29 10.60 -29.47
N ALA A 101 12.39 10.03 -30.25
CA ALA A 101 12.67 8.90 -31.13
C ALA A 101 13.80 9.21 -32.12
N ASP A 102 13.82 10.41 -32.70
CA ASP A 102 14.88 10.83 -33.61
C ASP A 102 16.24 10.97 -32.90
N ARG A 103 16.24 11.42 -31.65
CA ARG A 103 17.44 11.50 -30.86
C ARG A 103 17.97 10.11 -30.48
N LEU A 104 17.07 9.19 -30.08
CA LEU A 104 17.40 7.81 -29.78
C LEU A 104 17.97 7.08 -31.00
N ARG A 105 17.36 7.23 -32.18
CA ARG A 105 17.85 6.66 -33.44
C ARG A 105 19.26 7.15 -33.79
N ARG A 106 19.52 8.45 -33.64
CA ARG A 106 20.87 9.01 -33.89
C ARG A 106 21.92 8.45 -32.93
N SER A 107 21.57 8.36 -31.65
CA SER A 107 22.48 7.79 -30.64
C SER A 107 22.74 6.29 -30.88
N ALA A 108 21.71 5.51 -31.16
CA ALA A 108 21.85 4.10 -31.50
C ALA A 108 22.71 3.87 -32.75
N LYS A 109 22.44 4.67 -33.81
CA LYS A 109 23.20 4.60 -35.07
C LYS A 109 24.70 4.89 -34.88
N SER A 110 25.06 5.85 -34.01
CA SER A 110 26.48 6.14 -33.72
C SER A 110 27.22 4.99 -33.04
N LEU A 111 26.50 4.03 -32.52
CA LEU A 111 27.00 2.81 -31.85
C LEU A 111 26.71 1.53 -32.65
N ASN A 112 26.36 1.66 -33.92
CA ASN A 112 25.99 0.56 -34.83
C ASN A 112 24.78 -0.26 -34.37
N VAL A 113 23.86 0.32 -33.60
CA VAL A 113 22.63 -0.30 -33.17
C VAL A 113 21.48 0.24 -34.02
N LYS A 114 20.62 -0.65 -34.56
CA LYS A 114 19.39 -0.27 -35.26
C LYS A 114 18.27 0.00 -34.24
N LEU A 115 17.64 1.18 -34.28
CA LEU A 115 16.50 1.47 -33.41
C LEU A 115 15.27 1.81 -34.23
N THR A 116 14.20 1.04 -34.03
CA THR A 116 12.85 1.35 -34.50
C THR A 116 11.99 1.84 -33.34
N CYS A 117 11.10 2.79 -33.60
CA CYS A 117 10.23 3.34 -32.56
C CYS A 117 8.82 3.51 -33.12
N HIS A 118 7.88 2.82 -32.53
CA HIS A 118 6.45 2.87 -32.83
C HIS A 118 5.75 3.74 -31.77
N ILE A 119 5.18 4.86 -32.19
CA ILE A 119 4.46 5.80 -31.31
C ILE A 119 2.98 5.65 -31.62
N VAL A 120 2.22 5.13 -30.66
CA VAL A 120 0.77 4.92 -30.74
C VAL A 120 0.08 5.94 -29.85
N ILE A 121 -0.73 6.81 -30.45
CA ILE A 121 -1.56 7.76 -29.71
C ILE A 121 -2.93 7.13 -29.51
N GLY A 122 -3.26 6.82 -28.25
CA GLY A 122 -4.50 6.18 -27.87
C GLY A 122 -4.44 5.55 -26.47
N ASP A 123 -5.58 5.08 -26.01
CA ASP A 123 -5.69 4.39 -24.72
C ASP A 123 -5.13 2.96 -24.84
N PHE A 124 -4.01 2.69 -24.19
CA PHE A 124 -3.39 1.38 -24.19
C PHE A 124 -4.34 0.30 -23.67
N LEU A 125 -5.09 0.56 -22.57
CA LEU A 125 -5.98 -0.43 -21.97
C LEU A 125 -7.17 -0.82 -22.86
N LEU A 126 -7.47 -0.05 -23.90
CA LEU A 126 -8.51 -0.36 -24.90
C LEU A 126 -7.92 -0.91 -26.20
N SER A 127 -6.60 -1.03 -26.31
CA SER A 127 -5.93 -1.57 -27.51
C SER A 127 -6.05 -3.09 -27.59
N GLU A 128 -5.98 -3.63 -28.81
CA GLU A 128 -5.90 -5.08 -29.05
C GLU A 128 -4.67 -5.69 -28.38
N LEU A 129 -3.54 -4.97 -28.36
CA LEU A 129 -2.31 -5.40 -27.72
C LEU A 129 -2.52 -5.69 -26.23
N SER A 130 -3.15 -4.76 -25.49
CA SER A 130 -3.38 -4.92 -24.03
C SER A 130 -4.29 -6.10 -23.68
N GLN A 131 -5.11 -6.53 -24.63
CA GLN A 131 -6.08 -7.62 -24.47
C GLN A 131 -5.56 -8.95 -25.05
N SER A 132 -4.42 -8.94 -25.76
CA SER A 132 -3.91 -10.13 -26.47
C SER A 132 -3.31 -11.17 -25.54
N ALA A 133 -2.74 -10.78 -24.40
CA ALA A 133 -1.93 -11.62 -23.48
C ALA A 133 -0.87 -12.47 -24.23
N ARG A 134 -0.34 -11.98 -25.35
CA ARG A 134 0.71 -12.65 -26.15
C ARG A 134 2.06 -12.10 -25.74
N PRO A 135 3.03 -12.94 -25.32
CA PRO A 135 4.36 -12.48 -24.97
C PRO A 135 5.11 -11.90 -26.18
N GLU A 136 5.27 -10.58 -26.21
CA GLU A 136 5.86 -9.87 -27.35
C GLU A 136 7.08 -9.02 -26.98
N PHE A 137 7.25 -8.68 -25.68
CA PHE A 137 8.27 -7.75 -25.24
C PHE A 137 9.28 -8.38 -24.28
N ASP A 138 10.54 -8.02 -24.46
CA ASP A 138 11.62 -8.39 -23.55
C ASP A 138 11.62 -7.51 -22.30
N ILE A 139 11.17 -6.25 -22.43
CA ILE A 139 11.06 -5.30 -21.31
C ILE A 139 9.73 -4.55 -21.40
N CYS A 140 8.92 -4.63 -20.33
CA CYS A 140 7.81 -3.71 -20.09
C CYS A 140 8.16 -2.80 -18.92
N ILE A 141 8.16 -1.49 -19.14
CA ILE A 141 8.47 -0.49 -18.10
C ILE A 141 7.41 0.60 -18.09
N ALA A 142 6.92 1.00 -16.90
CA ALA A 142 5.88 2.02 -16.81
C ALA A 142 5.83 2.80 -15.50
N ASN A 143 5.37 4.04 -15.64
CA ASN A 143 4.78 4.87 -14.60
C ASN A 143 3.34 5.22 -15.03
N PRO A 144 2.36 4.34 -14.78
CA PRO A 144 0.98 4.57 -15.23
C PRO A 144 0.29 5.66 -14.38
N PRO A 145 -0.85 6.22 -14.83
CA PRO A 145 -1.62 7.17 -14.02
C PRO A 145 -2.22 6.54 -12.77
N TYR A 146 -2.47 7.37 -11.70
CA TYR A 146 -2.91 6.91 -10.38
C TYR A 146 -4.28 7.44 -10.00
N PHE A 147 -5.35 6.84 -10.53
CA PHE A 147 -6.73 7.18 -10.14
C PHE A 147 -7.65 5.97 -10.14
N LYS A 148 -8.77 6.11 -9.44
CA LYS A 148 -9.81 5.08 -9.37
C LYS A 148 -10.74 5.19 -10.58
N LEU A 149 -11.17 4.04 -11.09
CA LEU A 149 -12.14 3.95 -12.18
C LEU A 149 -13.52 3.58 -11.64
N ASN A 150 -14.57 3.97 -12.35
CA ASN A 150 -15.89 3.39 -12.15
C ASN A 150 -15.89 1.94 -12.67
N LYS A 151 -16.65 1.03 -12.04
CA LYS A 151 -16.81 -0.35 -12.54
C LYS A 151 -17.42 -0.42 -13.93
N ALA A 152 -18.18 0.60 -14.33
CA ALA A 152 -18.79 0.71 -15.67
C ALA A 152 -17.81 1.22 -16.75
N ASP A 153 -16.61 1.71 -16.36
CA ASP A 153 -15.57 2.18 -17.29
C ASP A 153 -15.18 1.07 -18.27
N LEU A 154 -15.02 1.43 -19.54
CA LEU A 154 -14.69 0.46 -20.60
C LEU A 154 -13.36 -0.25 -20.35
N ARG A 155 -12.37 0.44 -19.78
CA ARG A 155 -11.06 -0.14 -19.38
C ARG A 155 -11.21 -1.18 -18.30
N ALA A 156 -12.06 -0.90 -17.28
CA ALA A 156 -12.35 -1.87 -16.23
C ALA A 156 -13.10 -3.09 -16.73
N LYS A 157 -13.98 -2.92 -17.73
CA LYS A 157 -14.67 -4.03 -18.40
C LYS A 157 -13.74 -4.85 -19.28
N ALA A 158 -12.87 -4.21 -20.07
CA ALA A 158 -11.89 -4.88 -20.92
C ALA A 158 -10.92 -5.76 -20.12
N HIS A 159 -10.58 -5.35 -18.89
CA HIS A 159 -9.68 -6.06 -17.98
C HIS A 159 -10.39 -6.60 -16.73
N ALA A 160 -11.62 -7.10 -16.88
CA ALA A 160 -12.46 -7.58 -15.76
C ALA A 160 -11.78 -8.68 -14.91
N TYR A 161 -10.88 -9.46 -15.49
CA TYR A 161 -10.08 -10.48 -14.80
C TYR A 161 -9.17 -9.90 -13.70
N ALA A 162 -8.78 -8.64 -13.81
CA ALA A 162 -7.95 -7.92 -12.83
C ALA A 162 -8.77 -7.03 -11.87
N VAL A 163 -10.10 -7.09 -11.92
CA VAL A 163 -10.98 -6.24 -11.10
C VAL A 163 -11.55 -7.03 -9.95
N TYR A 164 -11.31 -6.53 -8.72
CA TYR A 164 -11.95 -7.01 -7.50
C TYR A 164 -12.36 -5.79 -6.65
N GLY A 165 -13.66 -5.53 -6.55
CA GLY A 165 -14.16 -4.35 -5.85
C GLY A 165 -14.02 -3.05 -6.64
N GLN A 166 -13.31 -2.05 -6.12
CA GLN A 166 -13.10 -0.75 -6.77
C GLN A 166 -11.88 -0.81 -7.70
N PRO A 167 -12.03 -0.71 -9.03
CA PRO A 167 -10.90 -0.77 -9.95
C PRO A 167 -10.02 0.47 -9.83
N ASN A 168 -8.71 0.25 -9.99
CA ASN A 168 -7.71 1.30 -10.03
C ASN A 168 -6.92 1.18 -11.34
N ILE A 169 -6.74 2.29 -12.06
CA ILE A 169 -6.19 2.25 -13.41
C ILE A 169 -4.78 1.66 -13.46
N TYR A 170 -3.89 2.00 -12.52
CA TYR A 170 -2.53 1.45 -12.53
C TYR A 170 -2.49 -0.07 -12.34
N GLY A 171 -3.43 -0.65 -11.58
CA GLY A 171 -3.55 -2.10 -11.44
C GLY A 171 -3.92 -2.79 -12.75
N LEU A 172 -4.74 -2.14 -13.58
CA LEU A 172 -5.07 -2.66 -14.92
C LEU A 172 -3.86 -2.61 -15.86
N PHE A 173 -3.06 -1.53 -15.83
CA PHE A 173 -1.80 -1.45 -16.57
C PHE A 173 -0.81 -2.55 -16.15
N GLN A 174 -0.66 -2.75 -14.84
CA GLN A 174 0.18 -3.82 -14.30
C GLN A 174 -0.24 -5.19 -14.83
N ALA A 175 -1.53 -5.52 -14.73
CA ALA A 175 -2.07 -6.81 -15.15
C ALA A 175 -1.98 -7.00 -16.68
N ALA A 176 -2.36 -5.99 -17.47
CA ALA A 176 -2.30 -6.07 -18.93
C ALA A 176 -0.87 -6.33 -19.42
N CYS A 177 0.12 -5.66 -18.84
CA CYS A 177 1.52 -5.83 -19.23
C CYS A 177 2.13 -7.16 -18.78
N ALA A 178 1.61 -7.80 -17.73
CA ALA A 178 2.16 -9.07 -17.24
C ALA A 178 2.14 -10.19 -18.30
N GLY A 179 1.04 -10.29 -19.04
CA GLY A 179 0.89 -11.29 -20.11
C GLY A 179 1.63 -10.95 -21.42
N LEU A 180 2.20 -9.75 -21.52
CA LEU A 180 2.92 -9.29 -22.73
C LEU A 180 4.42 -9.50 -22.66
N VAL A 181 4.95 -9.82 -21.48
CA VAL A 181 6.39 -10.04 -21.29
C VAL A 181 6.78 -11.45 -21.71
N ARG A 182 7.82 -11.57 -22.55
CA ARG A 182 8.38 -12.86 -23.00
C ARG A 182 8.98 -13.64 -21.82
N PRO A 183 9.08 -14.96 -21.92
CA PRO A 183 9.84 -15.75 -20.95
C PRO A 183 11.24 -15.18 -20.73
N ALA A 184 11.68 -15.07 -19.48
CA ALA A 184 12.89 -14.40 -19.02
C ALA A 184 12.94 -12.87 -19.25
N GLY A 185 11.91 -12.28 -19.82
CA GLY A 185 11.77 -10.82 -19.96
C GLY A 185 11.48 -10.14 -18.63
N ARG A 186 11.55 -8.81 -18.63
CA ARG A 186 11.45 -7.96 -17.45
C ARG A 186 10.18 -7.11 -17.46
N TRP A 187 9.51 -7.11 -16.32
CA TRP A 187 8.42 -6.22 -16.00
C TRP A 187 8.88 -5.26 -14.89
N CYS A 188 8.72 -3.95 -15.08
CA CYS A 188 9.16 -2.94 -14.14
C CYS A 188 8.15 -1.79 -14.04
N PHE A 189 7.57 -1.59 -12.87
CA PHE A 189 6.55 -0.58 -12.63
C PHE A 189 6.83 0.25 -11.38
N ILE A 190 6.60 1.56 -11.50
CA ILE A 190 6.49 2.45 -10.35
C ILE A 190 5.02 2.78 -10.14
N THR A 191 4.50 2.54 -8.93
CA THR A 191 3.07 2.70 -8.60
C THR A 191 2.88 2.94 -7.10
N PRO A 192 1.71 3.41 -6.65
CA PRO A 192 1.38 3.39 -5.22
C PRO A 192 1.45 1.97 -4.67
N ARG A 193 1.96 1.82 -3.44
CA ARG A 193 2.19 0.51 -2.81
C ARG A 193 0.93 -0.29 -2.46
N SER A 194 -0.26 0.32 -2.53
CA SER A 194 -1.52 -0.31 -2.10
C SER A 194 -1.87 -1.60 -2.86
N TRP A 195 -1.29 -1.85 -4.04
CA TRP A 195 -1.49 -3.10 -4.76
C TRP A 195 -0.79 -4.29 -4.09
N LEU A 196 0.26 -4.06 -3.30
CA LEU A 196 1.00 -5.14 -2.63
C LEU A 196 0.11 -5.90 -1.64
N ASN A 197 -0.77 -5.21 -0.91
CA ASN A 197 -1.55 -5.83 0.17
C ASN A 197 -3.02 -5.38 0.28
N GLY A 198 -3.44 -4.36 -0.49
CA GLY A 198 -4.83 -3.92 -0.48
C GLY A 198 -5.78 -4.99 -1.04
N SER A 199 -6.92 -5.22 -0.35
CA SER A 199 -7.91 -6.24 -0.73
C SER A 199 -8.49 -6.04 -2.14
N TYR A 200 -8.66 -4.78 -2.58
CA TYR A 200 -9.16 -4.48 -3.93
C TYR A 200 -8.20 -4.88 -5.05
N PHE A 201 -6.95 -5.20 -4.73
CA PHE A 201 -5.93 -5.63 -5.69
C PHE A 201 -5.68 -7.15 -5.69
N ALA A 202 -6.47 -7.94 -4.99
CA ALA A 202 -6.30 -9.40 -4.95
C ALA A 202 -6.31 -10.02 -6.36
N ALA A 203 -7.22 -9.59 -7.24
CA ALA A 203 -7.28 -10.07 -8.61
C ALA A 203 -6.04 -9.67 -9.44
N VAL A 204 -5.55 -8.42 -9.25
CA VAL A 204 -4.31 -7.95 -9.88
C VAL A 204 -3.12 -8.81 -9.43
N ARG A 205 -2.96 -9.04 -8.11
CA ARG A 205 -1.84 -9.85 -7.59
C ARG A 205 -1.86 -11.29 -8.11
N ARG A 206 -3.02 -11.96 -8.07
CA ARG A 206 -3.16 -13.31 -8.63
C ARG A 206 -2.75 -13.36 -10.08
N HIS A 207 -3.18 -12.38 -10.88
CA HIS A 207 -2.81 -12.32 -12.29
C HIS A 207 -1.31 -12.05 -12.47
N LEU A 208 -0.74 -11.09 -11.74
CA LEU A 208 0.70 -10.82 -11.78
C LEU A 208 1.52 -12.06 -11.42
N LEU A 209 1.22 -12.71 -10.29
CA LEU A 209 1.95 -13.88 -9.79
C LEU A 209 1.72 -15.15 -10.62
N HIS A 210 0.72 -15.15 -11.50
CA HIS A 210 0.53 -16.21 -12.49
C HIS A 210 1.52 -16.10 -13.65
N TYR A 211 1.85 -14.90 -14.11
CA TYR A 211 2.75 -14.65 -15.24
C TYR A 211 4.17 -14.30 -14.83
N LEU A 212 4.32 -13.71 -13.65
CA LEU A 212 5.55 -13.06 -13.22
C LEU A 212 6.00 -13.56 -11.86
N GLN A 213 7.30 -13.57 -11.69
CA GLN A 213 7.96 -13.69 -10.41
C GLN A 213 8.49 -12.33 -9.98
N ILE A 214 8.11 -11.86 -8.80
CA ILE A 214 8.66 -10.62 -8.23
C ILE A 214 10.11 -10.86 -7.82
N ASP A 215 11.03 -10.12 -8.41
CA ASP A 215 12.47 -10.22 -8.12
C ASP A 215 12.90 -9.20 -7.06
N ALA A 216 12.31 -8.00 -7.14
CA ALA A 216 12.68 -6.92 -6.24
C ALA A 216 11.54 -5.92 -6.04
N VAL A 217 11.59 -5.27 -4.88
CA VAL A 217 10.71 -4.14 -4.53
C VAL A 217 11.55 -3.05 -3.87
N HIS A 218 11.49 -1.84 -4.41
CA HIS A 218 12.05 -0.64 -3.79
C HIS A 218 10.94 0.21 -3.18
N LEU A 219 11.16 0.70 -1.97
CA LEU A 219 10.22 1.47 -1.17
C LEU A 219 10.76 2.88 -0.94
N PHE A 220 9.97 3.89 -1.26
CA PHE A 220 10.24 5.25 -0.84
C PHE A 220 9.58 5.49 0.53
N GLU A 221 10.37 5.83 1.54
CA GLU A 221 9.87 6.05 2.91
C GLU A 221 9.19 7.41 3.04
N SER A 222 9.70 8.44 2.37
CA SER A 222 9.07 9.76 2.34
C SER A 222 8.02 9.88 1.24
N ARG A 223 6.81 10.35 1.60
CA ARG A 223 5.73 10.59 0.64
C ARG A 223 5.98 11.74 -0.32
N GLN A 224 6.86 12.66 0.02
CA GLN A 224 7.08 13.91 -0.70
C GLN A 224 8.37 13.93 -1.52
N ALA A 225 9.36 13.15 -1.12
CA ALA A 225 10.72 13.31 -1.63
C ALA A 225 10.94 12.84 -3.08
N HIS A 226 10.07 11.97 -3.63
CA HIS A 226 10.27 11.41 -4.97
C HIS A 226 9.49 12.14 -6.08
N PHE A 227 8.44 12.90 -5.72
CA PHE A 227 7.69 13.76 -6.64
C PHE A 227 7.63 15.20 -6.12
N TYR A 228 8.75 15.73 -5.68
CA TYR A 228 8.86 17.03 -5.00
C TYR A 228 8.25 18.19 -5.81
N GLU A 229 8.32 18.13 -7.14
CA GLU A 229 7.79 19.19 -8.02
C GLU A 229 6.27 19.11 -8.24
N ASP A 230 5.65 17.95 -8.01
CA ASP A 230 4.23 17.70 -8.33
C ASP A 230 3.33 17.55 -7.08
N ALA A 231 3.86 17.73 -5.88
CA ALA A 231 3.12 17.66 -4.60
C ALA A 231 2.25 16.38 -4.43
N ILE A 232 2.67 15.25 -5.02
CA ILE A 232 1.96 13.98 -4.90
C ILE A 232 2.30 13.34 -3.58
N LEU A 233 1.32 13.31 -2.67
CA LEU A 233 1.37 12.67 -1.36
C LEU A 233 1.05 11.17 -1.42
N GLN A 234 1.66 10.43 -2.35
CA GLN A 234 1.44 8.98 -2.43
C GLN A 234 2.75 8.23 -2.20
N GLU A 235 2.67 7.17 -1.41
CA GLU A 235 3.79 6.24 -1.27
C GLU A 235 3.93 5.43 -2.54
N ALA A 236 5.00 5.67 -3.27
CA ALA A 236 5.33 4.88 -4.43
C ALA A 236 6.22 3.69 -4.06
N VAL A 237 6.10 2.63 -4.83
CA VAL A 237 7.02 1.50 -4.87
C VAL A 237 7.46 1.28 -6.31
N ILE A 238 8.70 0.84 -6.48
CA ILE A 238 9.14 0.29 -7.75
C ILE A 238 9.22 -1.22 -7.57
N ALA A 239 8.57 -1.96 -8.46
CA ALA A 239 8.64 -3.41 -8.48
C ALA A 239 9.26 -3.89 -9.78
N TRP A 240 10.13 -4.88 -9.68
CA TRP A 240 10.71 -5.60 -10.81
C TRP A 240 10.31 -7.05 -10.72
N ALA A 241 9.99 -7.62 -11.86
CA ALA A 241 9.62 -9.01 -11.98
C ALA A 241 10.14 -9.61 -13.28
N THR A 242 10.38 -10.92 -13.26
CA THR A 242 10.74 -11.71 -14.42
C THR A 242 9.56 -12.57 -14.85
N ALA A 243 9.31 -12.61 -16.17
CA ALA A 243 8.32 -13.54 -16.72
C ALA A 243 8.93 -14.93 -16.81
N GLN A 244 8.72 -15.73 -15.78
CA GLN A 244 8.99 -17.18 -15.78
C GLN A 244 8.39 -17.88 -14.56
N PRO A 245 8.12 -19.21 -14.66
CA PRO A 245 7.79 -20.05 -13.52
C PRO A 245 9.05 -20.46 -12.73
N LEU A 246 10.00 -19.57 -12.50
CA LEU A 246 11.14 -19.83 -11.62
C LEU A 246 10.74 -19.46 -10.21
N HIS A 247 10.72 -20.43 -9.32
CA HIS A 247 10.59 -20.19 -7.89
C HIS A 247 11.89 -19.58 -7.37
N MET A 248 11.99 -18.24 -7.44
CA MET A 248 13.07 -17.55 -6.71
C MET A 248 12.89 -17.79 -5.22
N ALA A 249 13.94 -18.24 -4.57
CA ALA A 249 13.90 -18.50 -3.15
C ALA A 249 13.66 -17.20 -2.36
N GLU A 250 14.09 -16.04 -2.90
CA GLU A 250 14.09 -14.76 -2.20
C GLU A 250 13.64 -13.60 -3.09
N ILE A 251 13.08 -12.57 -2.46
CA ILE A 251 12.77 -11.25 -3.06
C ILE A 251 13.73 -10.23 -2.45
N THR A 252 14.38 -9.42 -3.30
CA THR A 252 15.23 -8.33 -2.84
C THR A 252 14.39 -7.10 -2.53
N PHE A 253 14.50 -6.59 -1.31
CA PHE A 253 13.92 -5.31 -0.93
C PHE A 253 15.00 -4.23 -0.85
N SER A 254 14.61 -2.99 -1.11
CA SER A 254 15.46 -1.82 -0.86
C SER A 254 14.61 -0.65 -0.41
N THR A 255 15.22 0.25 0.36
CA THR A 255 14.56 1.47 0.87
C THR A 255 15.40 2.70 0.59
N SER A 256 14.73 3.84 0.37
CA SER A 256 15.34 5.16 0.33
C SER A 256 14.37 6.23 0.85
N GLN A 257 14.91 7.34 1.37
CA GLN A 257 14.10 8.49 1.74
C GLN A 257 13.58 9.24 0.52
N GLY A 258 14.32 9.21 -0.58
CA GLY A 258 13.94 9.89 -1.81
C GLY A 258 14.89 9.63 -2.96
N VAL A 259 14.98 10.61 -3.87
CA VAL A 259 15.76 10.47 -5.11
C VAL A 259 17.28 10.55 -4.86
N LEU A 260 17.70 11.32 -3.84
CA LEU A 260 19.12 11.63 -3.60
C LEU A 260 19.90 10.44 -3.02
N ASP A 261 19.27 9.60 -2.28
CA ASP A 261 19.86 8.43 -1.61
C ASP A 261 19.63 7.10 -2.35
N LEU A 262 18.92 7.12 -3.50
CA LEU A 262 18.75 5.94 -4.35
C LEU A 262 20.04 5.15 -4.64
N PRO A 263 21.21 5.80 -4.93
CA PRO A 263 22.44 5.07 -5.19
C PRO A 263 22.97 4.29 -3.98
N ASN A 264 22.55 4.68 -2.77
CA ASN A 264 22.98 4.10 -1.49
C ASN A 264 21.83 3.35 -0.80
N ALA A 265 20.79 2.98 -1.54
CA ALA A 265 19.66 2.26 -0.99
C ALA A 265 20.12 0.93 -0.35
N GLU A 266 19.72 0.69 0.90
CA GLU A 266 20.00 -0.54 1.60
C GLU A 266 19.28 -1.71 0.91
N LEU A 267 20.02 -2.80 0.65
CA LEU A 267 19.50 -4.01 0.01
C LEU A 267 19.42 -5.13 1.03
N PHE A 268 18.30 -5.82 1.09
CA PHE A 268 18.13 -7.03 1.89
C PHE A 268 17.25 -8.04 1.15
N ALA A 269 17.60 -9.31 1.24
CA ALA A 269 16.87 -10.41 0.63
C ALA A 269 16.01 -11.12 1.68
N ILE A 270 14.80 -11.51 1.28
CA ILE A 270 13.84 -12.19 2.16
C ILE A 270 13.27 -13.39 1.42
N PRO A 271 13.13 -14.54 2.10
CA PRO A 271 12.50 -15.71 1.50
C PRO A 271 11.11 -15.40 0.95
N THR A 272 10.84 -15.76 -0.29
CA THR A 272 9.58 -15.51 -0.99
C THR A 272 8.38 -16.03 -0.20
N ALA A 273 8.50 -17.20 0.43
CA ALA A 273 7.46 -17.79 1.25
C ALA A 273 7.07 -16.95 2.47
N SER A 274 7.98 -16.11 2.99
CA SER A 274 7.70 -15.19 4.09
C SER A 274 7.08 -13.86 3.64
N VAL A 275 7.14 -13.56 2.34
CA VAL A 275 6.68 -12.30 1.76
C VAL A 275 5.32 -12.45 1.10
N ILE A 276 5.11 -13.50 0.33
CA ILE A 276 3.87 -13.71 -0.42
C ILE A 276 2.92 -14.59 0.39
N GLY A 277 1.73 -14.06 0.70
CA GLY A 277 0.69 -14.83 1.40
C GLY A 277 0.18 -15.99 0.56
N THR A 278 -0.16 -17.09 1.23
CA THR A 278 -0.70 -18.32 0.61
C THR A 278 -2.23 -18.34 0.52
N ASP A 279 -2.91 -17.31 1.05
CA ASP A 279 -4.35 -17.16 0.98
C ASP A 279 -4.82 -16.68 -0.41
N GLU A 280 -6.14 -16.62 -0.63
CA GLU A 280 -6.73 -16.16 -1.90
C GLU A 280 -6.36 -14.70 -2.26
N GLU A 281 -5.94 -13.89 -1.30
CA GLU A 281 -5.53 -12.51 -1.53
C GLU A 281 -4.09 -12.38 -1.99
N MET A 282 -3.23 -13.37 -1.72
CA MET A 282 -1.80 -13.40 -2.08
C MET A 282 -1.11 -12.07 -1.74
N ALA A 283 -1.38 -11.55 -0.56
CA ALA A 283 -0.82 -10.27 -0.14
C ALA A 283 0.71 -10.33 -0.07
N ILE A 284 1.36 -9.30 -0.62
CA ILE A 284 2.82 -9.15 -0.58
C ILE A 284 3.17 -8.29 0.63
N ALA A 285 3.75 -8.90 1.64
CA ALA A 285 4.16 -8.21 2.86
C ALA A 285 5.40 -7.36 2.59
N ILE A 286 5.40 -6.13 3.12
CA ILE A 286 6.56 -5.24 3.08
C ILE A 286 7.36 -5.46 4.36
N PRO A 287 8.60 -5.95 4.30
CA PRO A 287 9.43 -6.10 5.48
C PRO A 287 9.81 -4.72 6.04
N ILE A 288 9.81 -4.58 7.35
CA ILE A 288 10.29 -3.39 8.04
C ILE A 288 11.75 -3.66 8.39
N ALA A 289 12.67 -2.91 7.77
CA ALA A 289 14.13 -2.87 7.99
C ALA A 289 14.87 -4.24 8.07
N ALA A 290 16.13 -4.24 7.70
CA ALA A 290 17.06 -5.34 7.90
C ALA A 290 17.21 -5.65 9.41
N GLY A 291 16.42 -6.54 9.94
CA GLY A 291 16.39 -6.91 11.36
C GLY A 291 15.06 -7.42 11.86
N ALA A 292 13.98 -7.07 11.20
CA ALA A 292 12.70 -7.75 11.36
C ALA A 292 12.69 -9.01 10.49
N ASN A 293 13.62 -9.93 10.71
CA ASN A 293 13.38 -11.30 10.34
C ASN A 293 12.04 -11.67 11.00
N ARG A 294 11.00 -11.83 10.20
CA ARG A 294 10.02 -12.85 10.49
C ARG A 294 10.79 -14.17 10.40
N GLU A 295 11.56 -14.49 11.40
CA GLU A 295 11.51 -15.85 11.88
C GLU A 295 10.00 -16.06 12.05
N SER A 296 9.43 -16.87 11.17
CA SER A 296 8.12 -17.49 11.38
C SER A 296 8.09 -17.72 12.88
N ASP A 297 7.09 -17.12 13.57
CA ASP A 297 7.06 -17.20 15.03
C ASP A 297 7.01 -18.68 15.41
N ASP A 298 8.18 -19.30 15.39
CA ASP A 298 8.43 -20.69 15.77
C ASP A 298 8.28 -20.84 17.30
N SER A 299 8.08 -19.69 18.00
CA SER A 299 7.77 -19.67 19.42
C SER A 299 6.36 -20.25 19.73
N GLY A 300 5.49 -20.34 18.72
CA GLY A 300 4.15 -20.90 18.88
C GLY A 300 3.20 -20.08 19.77
N HIS A 301 3.56 -18.82 20.09
CA HIS A 301 2.80 -18.00 21.06
C HIS A 301 1.73 -17.10 20.42
N VAL A 302 1.77 -16.81 19.10
CA VAL A 302 0.87 -15.87 18.41
C VAL A 302 0.27 -16.53 17.16
N HIS A 303 -0.76 -17.37 17.35
CA HIS A 303 -1.36 -18.17 16.26
C HIS A 303 -2.88 -18.06 16.17
N ASP A 304 -3.55 -17.51 17.18
CA ASP A 304 -5.00 -17.41 17.23
C ASP A 304 -5.53 -16.27 16.33
N THR A 305 -6.81 -16.33 16.03
CA THR A 305 -7.57 -15.25 15.38
C THR A 305 -8.62 -14.71 16.36
N LEU A 306 -9.16 -13.51 16.11
CA LEU A 306 -10.30 -13.04 16.92
C LEU A 306 -11.43 -14.06 16.96
N ALA A 307 -11.68 -14.73 15.84
CA ALA A 307 -12.75 -15.74 15.75
C ALA A 307 -12.45 -16.98 16.59
N SER A 308 -11.21 -17.52 16.57
CA SER A 308 -10.84 -18.69 17.41
C SER A 308 -10.87 -18.34 18.90
N LEU A 309 -10.60 -17.09 19.27
CA LEU A 309 -10.72 -16.58 20.65
C LEU A 309 -12.16 -16.30 21.07
N GLY A 310 -13.15 -16.53 20.19
CA GLY A 310 -14.56 -16.20 20.44
C GLY A 310 -14.83 -14.70 20.51
N LEU A 311 -13.99 -13.90 19.84
CA LEU A 311 -14.07 -12.44 19.82
C LEU A 311 -14.47 -11.94 18.41
N LYS A 312 -15.05 -10.73 18.38
CA LYS A 312 -15.47 -10.08 17.14
C LYS A 312 -15.01 -8.62 17.16
N VAL A 313 -14.56 -8.15 16.00
CA VAL A 313 -14.34 -6.73 15.75
C VAL A 313 -15.51 -6.16 14.95
N SER A 314 -16.06 -5.05 15.42
CA SER A 314 -17.16 -4.30 14.81
C SER A 314 -16.81 -2.83 14.70
N THR A 315 -17.49 -2.12 13.80
CA THR A 315 -17.36 -0.66 13.66
C THR A 315 -18.42 0.04 14.48
N GLY A 316 -18.11 1.18 15.06
CA GLY A 316 -19.05 2.00 15.81
C GLY A 316 -20.32 2.28 14.98
N PRO A 317 -21.52 2.01 15.55
CA PRO A 317 -22.76 2.06 14.78
C PRO A 317 -23.28 3.48 14.56
N VAL A 318 -22.77 4.51 15.29
CA VAL A 318 -23.25 5.89 15.15
C VAL A 318 -22.60 6.55 13.94
N VAL A 319 -23.39 6.79 12.90
CA VAL A 319 -22.97 7.52 11.68
C VAL A 319 -23.48 8.96 11.75
N PRO A 320 -22.63 9.97 12.01
CA PRO A 320 -23.06 11.31 12.41
C PRO A 320 -24.04 11.98 11.44
N PHE A 321 -23.84 11.87 10.15
CA PHE A 321 -24.71 12.51 9.17
C PHE A 321 -26.09 11.84 9.04
N ARG A 322 -26.22 10.56 9.47
CA ARG A 322 -27.50 9.79 9.50
C ARG A 322 -28.21 9.88 10.83
N SER A 323 -27.47 10.24 11.88
CA SER A 323 -27.95 10.23 13.28
C SER A 323 -28.00 11.64 13.90
N LYS A 324 -28.05 12.68 13.05
CA LYS A 324 -27.98 14.08 13.50
C LYS A 324 -29.02 14.44 14.55
N GLU A 325 -30.24 13.89 14.42
CA GLU A 325 -31.36 14.15 15.31
C GLU A 325 -31.17 13.63 16.75
N TYR A 326 -30.31 12.60 16.91
CA TYR A 326 -30.00 12.02 18.22
C TYR A 326 -28.74 12.58 18.86
N ILE A 327 -27.83 13.19 18.08
CA ILE A 327 -26.55 13.69 18.59
C ILE A 327 -26.74 15.10 19.17
N LEU A 328 -26.34 15.27 20.44
CA LEU A 328 -26.51 16.50 21.19
C LEU A 328 -25.19 17.25 21.37
N GLU A 329 -25.26 18.57 21.36
CA GLU A 329 -24.10 19.44 21.63
C GLU A 329 -23.69 19.48 23.10
N SER A 330 -24.64 19.17 24.00
CA SER A 330 -24.42 19.12 25.45
C SER A 330 -25.28 18.03 26.10
N SER A 331 -24.99 17.69 27.34
CA SER A 331 -25.75 16.71 28.12
C SER A 331 -27.21 17.16 28.29
N SER A 332 -28.14 16.21 28.19
CA SER A 332 -29.55 16.39 28.48
C SER A 332 -30.15 15.16 29.17
N ARG A 333 -31.37 15.31 29.73
CA ARG A 333 -32.08 14.16 30.33
C ARG A 333 -32.28 13.04 29.29
N GLY A 334 -31.88 11.82 29.64
CA GLY A 334 -31.96 10.66 28.74
C GLY A 334 -30.85 10.59 27.69
N SER A 335 -29.80 11.44 27.78
CA SER A 335 -28.60 11.29 26.95
C SER A 335 -27.56 10.39 27.61
N VAL A 336 -26.78 9.72 26.76
CA VAL A 336 -25.65 8.86 27.14
C VAL A 336 -24.36 9.35 26.46
N PRO A 337 -23.18 8.96 26.95
CA PRO A 337 -21.90 9.31 26.33
C PRO A 337 -21.80 8.85 24.89
N LEU A 338 -21.28 9.72 24.02
CA LEU A 338 -20.90 9.40 22.64
C LEU A 338 -19.38 9.54 22.49
N LEU A 339 -18.72 8.44 22.20
CA LEU A 339 -17.28 8.41 21.98
C LEU A 339 -16.96 8.67 20.51
N TRP A 340 -15.99 9.56 20.32
CA TRP A 340 -15.38 9.89 19.03
C TRP A 340 -13.92 9.47 19.03
N MET A 341 -13.29 9.46 17.85
CA MET A 341 -11.90 9.09 17.69
C MET A 341 -10.94 9.86 18.63
N GLN A 342 -11.22 11.13 18.92
CA GLN A 342 -10.39 11.98 19.77
C GLN A 342 -10.37 11.55 21.25
N HIS A 343 -11.40 10.83 21.72
CA HIS A 343 -11.48 10.31 23.09
C HIS A 343 -10.54 9.11 23.33
N VAL A 344 -10.15 8.43 22.26
CA VAL A 344 -9.33 7.21 22.33
C VAL A 344 -7.85 7.58 22.26
N LYS A 345 -7.09 7.21 23.28
CA LYS A 345 -5.63 7.36 23.40
C LYS A 345 -5.01 6.02 23.74
N HIS A 346 -3.71 5.83 23.54
CA HIS A 346 -3.02 4.58 23.91
C HIS A 346 -3.18 4.24 25.40
N ALA A 347 -3.13 5.24 26.27
CA ALA A 347 -3.28 5.07 27.71
C ALA A 347 -4.73 4.93 28.19
N GLY A 348 -5.73 4.90 27.29
CA GLY A 348 -7.12 4.76 27.67
C GLY A 348 -8.06 5.78 27.04
N ILE A 349 -9.28 5.86 27.58
CA ILE A 349 -10.32 6.76 27.08
C ILE A 349 -10.37 8.01 27.97
N SER A 350 -10.42 9.17 27.32
CA SER A 350 -10.62 10.47 27.95
C SER A 350 -11.96 11.04 27.50
N TRP A 351 -12.92 11.18 28.44
CA TRP A 351 -14.26 11.74 28.19
C TRP A 351 -14.79 12.36 29.49
N PRO A 352 -15.45 13.51 29.46
CA PRO A 352 -15.57 14.41 28.31
C PRO A 352 -14.25 15.16 28.05
N ILE A 353 -14.03 15.64 26.82
CA ILE A 353 -12.92 16.54 26.47
C ILE A 353 -13.41 17.95 26.14
N GLN A 354 -14.62 18.26 26.56
CA GLN A 354 -15.32 19.56 26.35
C GLN A 354 -15.50 19.92 24.87
N LYS A 355 -15.61 18.90 24.02
CA LYS A 355 -15.93 19.07 22.60
C LYS A 355 -17.45 19.04 22.43
N LYS A 356 -17.96 19.77 21.45
CA LYS A 356 -19.37 19.68 21.08
C LYS A 356 -19.71 18.26 20.60
N ARG A 357 -20.93 17.79 20.89
CA ARG A 357 -21.49 16.53 20.40
C ARG A 357 -20.91 15.28 21.04
N GLU A 358 -20.63 15.34 22.34
CA GLU A 358 -20.17 14.19 23.12
C GLU A 358 -21.32 13.40 23.79
N HIS A 359 -22.56 13.66 23.39
CA HIS A 359 -23.75 13.03 23.93
C HIS A 359 -24.69 12.56 22.81
N ILE A 360 -25.43 11.47 23.06
CA ILE A 360 -26.44 10.94 22.17
C ILE A 360 -27.68 10.58 22.97
N LEU A 361 -28.88 10.86 22.45
CA LEU A 361 -30.13 10.50 23.08
C LEU A 361 -30.31 8.98 23.10
N SER A 362 -30.71 8.44 24.24
CA SER A 362 -31.12 7.04 24.41
C SER A 362 -32.63 6.93 24.35
N THR A 363 -33.15 6.60 23.19
CA THR A 363 -34.58 6.47 22.88
C THR A 363 -34.83 5.17 22.12
N ALA A 364 -36.08 4.78 21.96
CA ALA A 364 -36.44 3.61 21.13
C ALA A 364 -35.91 3.74 19.68
N GLY A 365 -35.89 4.96 19.12
CA GLY A 365 -35.38 5.21 17.76
C GLY A 365 -33.85 5.13 17.62
N SER A 366 -33.10 5.38 18.70
CA SER A 366 -31.64 5.33 18.73
C SER A 366 -31.06 4.04 19.32
N ALA A 367 -31.89 3.21 19.95
CA ALA A 367 -31.45 2.00 20.69
C ALA A 367 -30.58 1.06 19.86
N TRP A 368 -30.85 0.91 18.55
CA TRP A 368 -30.12 0.02 17.64
C TRP A 368 -28.67 0.44 17.41
N MET A 369 -28.32 1.71 17.68
CA MET A 369 -26.96 2.24 17.52
C MET A 369 -26.23 2.47 18.86
N LEU A 370 -26.84 2.09 19.98
CA LEU A 370 -26.24 2.17 21.30
C LEU A 370 -25.69 0.80 21.74
N LEU A 371 -24.58 0.81 22.42
CA LEU A 371 -23.95 -0.38 23.00
C LEU A 371 -24.19 -0.38 24.52
N ARG A 372 -24.34 -1.55 25.12
CA ARG A 372 -24.36 -1.69 26.57
C ARG A 372 -23.05 -1.17 27.16
N ASN A 373 -23.09 -0.56 28.33
CA ASN A 373 -21.93 -0.09 29.05
C ASN A 373 -21.20 -1.27 29.73
N THR A 374 -20.45 -2.03 28.94
CA THR A 374 -19.64 -3.15 29.37
C THR A 374 -18.20 -3.05 28.85
N ASN A 375 -17.36 -4.07 29.05
CA ASN A 375 -15.95 -4.02 28.65
C ASN A 375 -15.77 -4.17 27.14
N TYR A 376 -14.96 -3.29 26.55
CA TYR A 376 -14.58 -3.27 25.14
C TYR A 376 -13.12 -2.89 24.96
N VAL A 377 -12.48 -3.34 23.90
CA VAL A 377 -11.28 -2.68 23.38
C VAL A 377 -11.71 -1.75 22.25
N VAL A 378 -11.60 -0.43 22.47
CA VAL A 378 -12.01 0.57 21.51
C VAL A 378 -10.77 1.12 20.80
N MET A 379 -10.82 1.24 19.46
CA MET A 379 -9.66 1.66 18.68
C MET A 379 -10.03 2.64 17.58
N ARG A 380 -9.07 3.49 17.20
CA ARG A 380 -9.21 4.41 16.08
C ARG A 380 -9.14 3.65 14.75
N ARG A 381 -10.00 4.02 13.80
CA ARG A 381 -9.92 3.54 12.40
C ARG A 381 -8.89 4.29 11.58
N PHE A 382 -8.56 5.50 11.97
CA PHE A 382 -7.59 6.34 11.27
C PHE A 382 -6.39 6.59 12.19
N SER A 383 -5.21 6.29 11.69
CA SER A 383 -3.95 6.55 12.33
C SER A 383 -2.98 7.08 11.27
N PRO A 384 -2.53 8.32 11.39
CA PRO A 384 -1.41 8.82 10.61
C PRO A 384 -0.20 7.90 10.75
N LYS A 385 0.66 7.84 9.75
CA LYS A 385 1.87 7.01 9.82
C LYS A 385 2.90 7.57 10.77
N GLU A 386 2.83 8.84 11.01
CA GLU A 386 3.64 9.62 11.94
C GLU A 386 3.27 9.37 13.40
N ASP A 387 2.11 8.74 13.66
CA ASP A 387 1.75 8.35 15.02
C ASP A 387 2.75 7.34 15.59
N ALA A 388 3.00 7.42 16.89
CA ALA A 388 3.94 6.53 17.62
C ALA A 388 3.63 5.05 17.41
N ARG A 389 2.37 4.70 17.18
CA ARG A 389 1.89 3.35 16.84
C ARG A 389 0.80 3.42 15.76
N ARG A 390 0.78 2.44 14.87
CA ARG A 390 -0.24 2.31 13.81
C ARG A 390 -1.62 1.96 14.36
N VAL A 391 -1.68 1.27 15.46
CA VAL A 391 -2.92 0.97 16.18
C VAL A 391 -2.98 1.84 17.43
N THR A 392 -4.06 2.60 17.58
CA THR A 392 -4.38 3.30 18.83
C THR A 392 -5.60 2.60 19.43
N ALA A 393 -5.37 1.71 20.36
CA ALA A 393 -6.38 0.96 21.09
C ALA A 393 -6.42 1.39 22.56
N ALA A 394 -7.60 1.42 23.14
CA ALA A 394 -7.82 1.76 24.54
C ALA A 394 -8.73 0.71 25.20
N PRO A 395 -8.42 0.28 26.43
CA PRO A 395 -9.36 -0.49 27.21
C PRO A 395 -10.52 0.43 27.63
N TYR A 396 -11.74 0.00 27.37
CA TYR A 396 -12.96 0.58 27.92
C TYR A 396 -13.51 -0.39 28.96
N LEU A 397 -13.51 0.02 30.20
CA LEU A 397 -14.02 -0.80 31.32
C LEU A 397 -15.45 -0.39 31.68
N ALA A 398 -16.28 -1.35 32.00
CA ALA A 398 -17.67 -1.15 32.42
C ALA A 398 -17.74 -0.12 33.55
N GLY A 399 -18.67 0.82 33.44
CA GLY A 399 -18.86 1.86 34.46
C GLY A 399 -17.83 2.98 34.47
N SER A 400 -16.83 2.98 33.54
CA SER A 400 -15.88 4.10 33.41
C SER A 400 -16.53 5.39 32.89
N LEU A 401 -17.69 5.28 32.23
CA LEU A 401 -18.54 6.38 31.83
C LEU A 401 -19.96 6.22 32.43
N PRO A 402 -20.72 7.31 32.61
CA PRO A 402 -22.06 7.25 33.18
C PRO A 402 -23.06 6.61 32.22
N GLY A 403 -24.13 6.01 32.78
CA GLY A 403 -25.25 5.47 32.03
C GLY A 403 -25.15 3.97 31.72
N GLU A 404 -26.27 3.39 31.32
CA GLU A 404 -26.41 1.97 30.98
C GLU A 404 -25.92 1.66 29.55
N PHE A 405 -25.88 2.68 28.69
CA PHE A 405 -25.50 2.58 27.30
C PHE A 405 -24.44 3.63 26.95
N ILE A 406 -23.71 3.37 25.84
CA ILE A 406 -22.74 4.30 25.22
C ILE A 406 -22.95 4.30 23.71
N GLY A 407 -22.62 5.40 23.06
CA GLY A 407 -22.50 5.51 21.60
C GLY A 407 -21.04 5.43 21.17
N LEU A 408 -20.75 4.69 20.08
CA LEU A 408 -19.47 4.71 19.41
C LEU A 408 -19.65 5.24 17.98
N GLU A 409 -18.90 6.28 17.63
CA GLU A 409 -18.93 6.88 16.30
C GLU A 409 -18.20 6.01 15.26
N ASN A 410 -18.57 6.06 13.99
CA ASN A 410 -18.15 5.11 12.95
C ASN A 410 -16.67 5.21 12.52
N HIS A 411 -15.90 6.19 13.02
CA HIS A 411 -14.44 6.21 12.91
C HIS A 411 -13.75 5.45 14.06
N LEU A 412 -14.53 4.74 14.88
CA LEU A 412 -14.03 3.79 15.87
C LEU A 412 -14.35 2.36 15.45
N ASN A 413 -13.42 1.44 15.71
CA ASN A 413 -13.68 0.02 15.79
C ASN A 413 -13.69 -0.41 17.26
N TYR A 414 -14.37 -1.51 17.56
CA TYR A 414 -14.35 -2.09 18.90
C TYR A 414 -14.31 -3.61 18.84
N ILE A 415 -13.56 -4.22 19.76
CA ILE A 415 -13.53 -5.67 19.96
C ILE A 415 -14.41 -6.01 21.14
N HIS A 416 -15.25 -7.03 20.96
CA HIS A 416 -16.21 -7.50 21.95
C HIS A 416 -16.38 -9.01 21.86
N ARG A 417 -16.97 -9.61 22.90
CA ARG A 417 -17.44 -10.99 22.86
C ARG A 417 -18.92 -11.00 22.45
N PRO A 418 -19.32 -11.74 21.40
CA PRO A 418 -20.71 -11.76 20.93
C PRO A 418 -21.70 -12.30 21.98
N THR A 419 -21.27 -13.26 22.79
CA THR A 419 -22.04 -13.86 23.87
C THR A 419 -21.28 -13.69 25.20
N GLY A 420 -21.71 -12.73 26.02
CA GLY A 420 -21.05 -12.37 27.28
C GLY A 420 -20.15 -11.14 27.14
N ASP A 421 -19.34 -10.91 28.16
CA ASP A 421 -18.48 -9.73 28.27
C ASP A 421 -17.01 -10.13 28.30
N LEU A 422 -16.12 -9.21 27.96
CA LEU A 422 -14.69 -9.33 28.22
C LEU A 422 -14.44 -9.15 29.72
N THR A 423 -13.48 -9.88 30.28
CA THR A 423 -12.98 -9.56 31.62
C THR A 423 -12.08 -8.32 31.57
N ARG A 424 -11.80 -7.73 32.74
CA ARG A 424 -10.83 -6.62 32.85
C ARG A 424 -9.46 -7.02 32.27
N ALA A 425 -8.95 -8.20 32.68
CA ALA A 425 -7.65 -8.69 32.23
C ALA A 425 -7.61 -8.90 30.70
N GLU A 426 -8.64 -9.50 30.11
CA GLU A 426 -8.76 -9.63 28.65
C GLU A 426 -8.78 -8.27 27.94
N THR A 427 -9.52 -7.30 28.47
CA THR A 427 -9.67 -5.97 27.86
C THR A 427 -8.35 -5.20 27.87
N VAL A 428 -7.66 -5.19 29.03
CA VAL A 428 -6.37 -4.51 29.19
C VAL A 428 -5.29 -5.22 28.38
N GLY A 429 -5.19 -6.55 28.48
CA GLY A 429 -4.17 -7.34 27.78
C GLY A 429 -4.31 -7.28 26.28
N LEU A 430 -5.53 -7.37 25.75
CA LEU A 430 -5.80 -7.24 24.33
C LEU A 430 -5.47 -5.83 23.81
N SER A 431 -5.80 -4.79 24.59
CA SER A 431 -5.43 -3.41 24.27
C SER A 431 -3.91 -3.21 24.26
N ALA A 432 -3.21 -3.76 25.25
CA ALA A 432 -1.76 -3.70 25.35
C ALA A 432 -1.08 -4.42 24.18
N PHE A 433 -1.53 -5.63 23.83
CA PHE A 433 -1.03 -6.37 22.69
C PHE A 433 -1.21 -5.56 21.38
N LEU A 434 -2.39 -4.98 21.15
CA LEU A 434 -2.66 -4.17 19.98
C LEU A 434 -1.82 -2.89 19.89
N ASN A 435 -1.43 -2.31 21.02
CA ASN A 435 -0.55 -1.15 21.10
C ASN A 435 0.94 -1.50 21.09
N SER A 436 1.30 -2.79 21.13
CA SER A 436 2.70 -3.23 21.20
C SER A 436 3.49 -2.90 19.94
N SER A 437 4.81 -2.81 20.09
CA SER A 437 5.76 -2.67 18.98
C SER A 437 5.68 -3.85 18.01
N TYR A 438 5.34 -5.05 18.48
CA TYR A 438 5.09 -6.22 17.64
C TYR A 438 3.94 -6.00 16.66
N VAL A 439 2.79 -5.54 17.15
CA VAL A 439 1.63 -5.25 16.30
C VAL A 439 1.86 -4.03 15.43
N ASP A 440 2.58 -3.02 15.93
CA ASP A 440 2.97 -1.86 15.14
C ASP A 440 3.84 -2.27 13.94
N ALA A 441 4.84 -3.11 14.16
CA ALA A 441 5.67 -3.68 13.12
C ALA A 441 4.83 -4.44 12.08
N TYR A 442 3.90 -5.28 12.53
CA TYR A 442 2.97 -5.99 11.63
C TYR A 442 2.16 -5.03 10.77
N PHE A 443 1.51 -4.02 11.38
CA PHE A 443 0.68 -3.08 10.62
C PHE A 443 1.48 -2.16 9.70
N ARG A 444 2.71 -1.78 10.05
CA ARG A 444 3.60 -1.03 9.15
C ARG A 444 4.00 -1.88 7.93
N ALA A 445 4.18 -3.18 8.11
CA ALA A 445 4.50 -4.12 7.03
C ALA A 445 3.31 -4.39 6.10
N VAL A 446 2.10 -4.54 6.67
CA VAL A 446 0.92 -5.02 5.94
C VAL A 446 -0.02 -3.89 5.52
N ALA A 447 -0.18 -2.83 6.34
CA ALA A 447 -1.16 -1.78 6.08
C ALA A 447 -0.62 -0.69 5.15
N GLY A 448 -0.97 -0.78 3.87
CA GLY A 448 -0.68 0.26 2.86
C GLY A 448 -1.52 1.53 2.96
N SER A 449 -2.51 1.59 3.88
CA SER A 449 -3.42 2.73 4.04
C SER A 449 -3.27 3.39 5.41
N THR A 450 -3.76 4.64 5.53
CA THR A 450 -3.88 5.33 6.83
C THR A 450 -5.00 4.76 7.72
N GLN A 451 -5.76 3.80 7.22
CA GLN A 451 -6.87 3.18 7.93
C GLN A 451 -6.43 1.83 8.52
N VAL A 452 -6.81 1.59 9.78
CA VAL A 452 -6.77 0.28 10.42
C VAL A 452 -8.18 -0.31 10.31
N ASN A 453 -8.40 -1.09 9.25
CA ASN A 453 -9.72 -1.64 8.95
C ASN A 453 -10.01 -2.90 9.77
N ALA A 454 -11.29 -3.15 10.04
CA ALA A 454 -11.73 -4.38 10.72
C ALA A 454 -11.28 -5.66 9.98
N THR A 455 -11.13 -5.61 8.65
CA THR A 455 -10.62 -6.73 7.85
C THR A 455 -9.16 -7.04 8.15
N GLU A 456 -8.32 -6.03 8.32
CA GLU A 456 -6.90 -6.20 8.67
C GLU A 456 -6.76 -6.77 10.10
N LEU A 457 -7.59 -6.29 11.03
CA LEU A 457 -7.63 -6.82 12.40
C LEU A 457 -8.08 -8.29 12.46
N ARG A 458 -8.97 -8.73 11.57
CA ARG A 458 -9.37 -10.16 11.50
C ARG A 458 -8.26 -11.07 10.99
N LYS A 459 -7.30 -10.53 10.25
CA LYS A 459 -6.14 -11.27 9.72
C LYS A 459 -4.96 -11.27 10.68
N LEU A 460 -4.92 -10.34 11.63
CA LEU A 460 -3.90 -10.31 12.67
C LEU A 460 -3.96 -11.60 13.48
N ARG A 461 -2.80 -12.15 13.80
CA ARG A 461 -2.68 -13.27 14.75
C ARG A 461 -2.56 -12.73 16.15
N PHE A 462 -3.17 -13.43 17.07
CA PHE A 462 -3.24 -13.07 18.48
C PHE A 462 -2.63 -14.17 19.34
N PRO A 463 -2.13 -13.83 20.55
CA PRO A 463 -1.83 -14.82 21.59
C PRO A 463 -3.11 -15.50 22.09
N SER A 464 -2.95 -16.61 22.79
CA SER A 464 -4.08 -17.28 23.47
C SER A 464 -4.79 -16.34 24.47
N LEU A 465 -6.05 -16.64 24.80
CA LEU A 465 -6.77 -15.87 25.83
C LEU A 465 -6.05 -15.87 27.17
N ASP A 466 -5.39 -16.96 27.53
CA ASP A 466 -4.65 -17.05 28.79
C ASP A 466 -3.41 -16.16 28.78
N SER A 467 -2.70 -16.11 27.66
CA SER A 467 -1.59 -15.15 27.48
C SER A 467 -2.08 -13.70 27.53
N LEU A 468 -3.21 -13.40 26.88
CA LEU A 468 -3.81 -12.05 26.91
C LEU A 468 -4.25 -11.66 28.33
N ARG A 469 -4.82 -12.59 29.11
CA ARG A 469 -5.14 -12.36 30.53
C ARG A 469 -3.88 -12.10 31.35
N ALA A 470 -2.85 -12.92 31.17
CA ALA A 470 -1.57 -12.75 31.86
C ALA A 470 -0.94 -11.38 31.59
N ILE A 471 -0.98 -10.91 30.32
CA ILE A 471 -0.53 -9.55 29.98
C ILE A 471 -1.38 -8.50 30.72
N GLY A 472 -2.70 -8.65 30.74
CA GLY A 472 -3.62 -7.71 31.41
C GLY A 472 -3.49 -7.67 32.91
N ASP A 473 -3.13 -8.79 33.56
CA ASP A 473 -2.92 -8.88 35.02
C ASP A 473 -1.63 -8.18 35.46
N LEU A 474 -0.64 -8.04 34.55
CA LEU A 474 0.58 -7.28 34.80
C LEU A 474 0.40 -5.75 34.70
N LEU A 475 -0.74 -5.28 34.20
CA LEU A 475 -0.94 -3.89 33.81
C LEU A 475 -2.04 -3.20 34.60
N SER A 476 -1.89 -1.88 34.74
CA SER A 476 -2.96 -1.00 35.24
C SER A 476 -4.05 -0.81 34.16
N ASP A 477 -5.16 -0.17 34.52
CA ASP A 477 -6.24 0.14 33.57
C ASP A 477 -5.85 1.16 32.49
N ARG A 478 -4.72 1.84 32.67
CA ARG A 478 -4.21 2.85 31.73
C ARG A 478 -2.69 2.67 31.52
N PRO A 479 -2.27 1.59 30.88
CA PRO A 479 -0.85 1.32 30.67
C PRO A 479 -0.26 2.29 29.64
N THR A 480 0.98 2.68 29.85
CA THR A 480 1.81 3.37 28.84
C THR A 480 2.23 2.39 27.74
N LEU A 481 2.68 2.90 26.60
CA LEU A 481 3.21 2.07 25.52
C LEU A 481 4.40 1.21 25.96
N THR A 482 5.29 1.77 26.78
CA THR A 482 6.46 1.06 27.31
C THR A 482 6.08 -0.06 28.26
N GLU A 483 5.08 0.14 29.13
CA GLU A 483 4.56 -0.90 30.01
C GLU A 483 3.88 -2.01 29.19
N ALA A 484 3.10 -1.64 28.16
CA ALA A 484 2.48 -2.60 27.26
C ALA A 484 3.53 -3.47 26.56
N ASP A 485 4.58 -2.86 25.98
CA ASP A 485 5.68 -3.59 25.33
C ASP A 485 6.34 -4.57 26.31
N ARG A 486 6.72 -4.12 27.53
CA ARG A 486 7.36 -4.98 28.53
C ARG A 486 6.49 -6.16 28.95
N ALA A 487 5.18 -5.94 29.17
CA ALA A 487 4.27 -7.01 29.55
C ALA A 487 4.10 -8.04 28.43
N VAL A 488 4.02 -7.59 27.18
CA VAL A 488 3.93 -8.46 25.99
C VAL A 488 5.23 -9.26 25.83
N GLU A 489 6.41 -8.62 25.94
CA GLU A 489 7.73 -9.31 25.91
C GLU A 489 7.83 -10.37 26.99
N GLN A 490 7.46 -10.01 28.22
CA GLN A 490 7.56 -10.90 29.36
C GLN A 490 6.70 -12.15 29.22
N VAL A 491 5.46 -12.01 28.75
CA VAL A 491 4.51 -13.13 28.64
C VAL A 491 4.75 -13.97 27.39
N LEU A 492 5.11 -13.33 26.28
CA LEU A 492 5.26 -14.03 25.00
C LEU A 492 6.72 -14.41 24.69
N CYS A 493 7.68 -14.06 25.55
CA CYS A 493 9.12 -14.29 25.35
C CYS A 493 9.63 -13.74 23.99
N LEU A 494 8.99 -12.73 23.44
CA LEU A 494 9.36 -12.09 22.19
C LEU A 494 10.47 -11.06 22.45
N LYS A 495 11.63 -11.19 21.79
CA LYS A 495 12.64 -10.12 21.77
C LYS A 495 12.12 -8.99 20.85
N MET A 496 11.60 -7.92 21.42
CA MET A 496 11.22 -6.74 20.65
C MET A 496 12.45 -5.85 20.46
N ALA A 497 12.68 -5.38 19.23
CA ALA A 497 13.69 -4.36 18.99
C ALA A 497 13.23 -3.07 19.69
N LEU A 498 13.87 -2.71 20.78
CA LEU A 498 13.70 -1.40 21.41
C LEU A 498 14.08 -0.35 20.35
N SER A 499 13.09 0.33 19.79
CA SER A 499 13.33 1.53 19.01
C SER A 499 13.97 2.54 19.95
N ALA A 500 15.24 2.85 19.72
CA ALA A 500 15.87 4.01 20.33
C ALA A 500 15.03 5.25 19.96
N VAL A 501 14.57 5.96 20.97
CA VAL A 501 13.89 7.27 20.89
C VAL A 501 14.84 8.31 20.37
#